data_03879eaed6d9230b756f53c33b59975e
#
_entry.id   03879eaed6d9230b756f53c33b59975e
#
_cell.length_a   1.000
_cell.length_b   1.000
_cell.length_c   1.000
_cell.angle_alpha   90.00
_cell.angle_beta   90.00
_cell.angle_gamma   90.00
#
_symmetry.space_group_name_H-M   'P 1'
#
loop_
_entity.id
_entity.type
_entity.pdbx_description
1 polymer ?
#
loop_
_entity_poly.entity_id
_entity_poly.type
_entity_poly.pdbx_seq_one_letter_code
_entity_poly.pdbx_strand_id
1 'polypeptide(L)'
;MAKSKVRIVFLCSSCGNEFAKWNGQCPSCSEWGTLSEYKVNTKSRTRSNGRPRSTTKMVDLLEKGKINRNNTGIPEVDRVLGGGILPGSMILLGGSPGVGKSTLALQIIPGLNSKVLYVSAEESEDQLALRAKRLGINSNLIHLSTENNAQVILDQVALLKPKLLILDSIQTIYSNNIDSIPGSPGQIRECGQQFLTMSKQNGVSVIVIGHVTKEGIIAGPKMLEHMVDTVLYLEGDPRFDHRVLRSEKNRFGTTNEVGIFQMSKQGLEEVSNPSELFLAERTKEVPGSAVFPALEGTRPILVEVQALVSNANFGTPQRNANGIDYKRLSMFLAVLEKRLGMVMGTKDVFVNLVGGLRISDPSADLAVITALASSAKDIIIPQDTVLVGEVGLVGEVRSVAKLDKRVAETEALGFKQIIVPQSNLKRFKKSNTKIKVLGVSSVKEVFSNLF
;
A
#
# COMPACT_ATOMS: atom_id res chain seq x y z
N MET A 1 -15.74 47.58 16.48
CA MET A 1 -14.89 46.39 16.69
C MET A 1 -15.81 45.21 16.97
N ALA A 2 -16.00 44.28 16.00
CA ALA A 2 -16.86 43.13 16.20
C ALA A 2 -16.08 42.08 17.04
N LYS A 3 -16.61 41.71 18.20
CA LYS A 3 -16.08 40.67 19.08
C LYS A 3 -16.05 39.34 18.32
N SER A 4 -14.87 38.77 18.11
CA SER A 4 -14.75 37.40 17.60
C SER A 4 -15.41 36.45 18.58
N LYS A 5 -16.44 35.72 18.15
CA LYS A 5 -17.04 34.65 18.95
C LYS A 5 -16.14 33.40 18.81
N VAL A 6 -15.49 33.07 19.90
CA VAL A 6 -14.76 31.78 20.02
C VAL A 6 -15.80 30.68 20.27
N ARG A 7 -15.85 29.67 19.43
CA ARG A 7 -16.69 28.48 19.64
C ARG A 7 -15.79 27.32 20.04
N ILE A 8 -16.14 26.66 21.14
CA ILE A 8 -15.47 25.43 21.57
C ILE A 8 -16.13 24.25 20.86
N VAL A 9 -15.33 23.39 20.26
CA VAL A 9 -15.75 22.14 19.62
C VAL A 9 -14.84 21.02 20.07
N PHE A 10 -15.32 19.78 20.03
CA PHE A 10 -14.56 18.58 20.37
C PHE A 10 -14.28 17.80 19.08
N LEU A 11 -13.01 17.61 18.76
CA LEU A 11 -12.57 16.92 17.57
C LEU A 11 -12.06 15.54 17.93
N CYS A 12 -12.52 14.51 17.23
CA CYS A 12 -12.00 13.16 17.39
C CYS A 12 -10.62 13.03 16.71
N SER A 13 -9.60 12.61 17.47
CA SER A 13 -8.25 12.38 16.93
C SER A 13 -8.18 11.18 15.98
N SER A 14 -9.09 10.22 16.09
CA SER A 14 -9.15 9.02 15.26
C SER A 14 -9.87 9.24 13.93
N CYS A 15 -11.12 9.76 13.93
CA CYS A 15 -11.92 9.91 12.71
C CYS A 15 -12.09 11.36 12.23
N GLY A 16 -11.63 12.36 13.00
CA GLY A 16 -11.69 13.77 12.63
C GLY A 16 -13.07 14.42 12.69
N ASN A 17 -14.10 13.73 13.16
CA ASN A 17 -15.42 14.31 13.29
C ASN A 17 -15.51 15.30 14.45
N GLU A 18 -16.27 16.37 14.22
CA GLU A 18 -16.47 17.50 15.14
C GLU A 18 -17.77 17.32 15.91
N PHE A 19 -17.72 17.54 17.22
CA PHE A 19 -18.87 17.46 18.12
C PHE A 19 -18.98 18.73 18.97
N ALA A 20 -20.21 19.13 19.26
CA ALA A 20 -20.49 20.31 20.08
C ALA A 20 -20.25 20.05 21.58
N LYS A 21 -20.19 18.78 21.99
CA LYS A 21 -19.99 18.36 23.39
C LYS A 21 -18.94 17.27 23.45
N TRP A 22 -18.25 17.22 24.58
CA TRP A 22 -17.33 16.13 24.87
C TRP A 22 -18.10 14.85 25.19
N ASN A 23 -17.65 13.73 24.65
CA ASN A 23 -18.13 12.39 24.95
C ASN A 23 -16.90 11.50 25.24
N GLY A 24 -16.97 10.59 26.18
CA GLY A 24 -15.88 9.63 26.47
C GLY A 24 -15.58 8.70 25.29
N GLN A 25 -16.64 8.35 24.52
CA GLN A 25 -16.56 7.56 23.29
C GLN A 25 -16.98 8.42 22.10
N CYS A 26 -16.25 8.35 20.99
CA CYS A 26 -16.60 9.06 19.77
C CYS A 26 -17.90 8.50 19.15
N PRO A 27 -18.96 9.31 18.95
CA PRO A 27 -20.21 8.83 18.37
C PRO A 27 -20.09 8.34 16.92
N SER A 28 -19.00 8.70 16.22
CA SER A 28 -18.82 8.38 14.81
C SER A 28 -17.98 7.12 14.57
N CYS A 29 -16.87 6.96 15.29
CA CYS A 29 -15.96 5.80 15.11
C CYS A 29 -15.93 4.84 16.29
N SER A 30 -16.69 5.15 17.37
CA SER A 30 -16.80 4.34 18.59
C SER A 30 -15.46 4.14 19.36
N GLU A 31 -14.43 4.92 19.06
CA GLU A 31 -13.17 4.91 19.78
C GLU A 31 -13.26 5.69 21.09
N TRP A 32 -12.62 5.19 22.15
CA TRP A 32 -12.63 5.80 23.47
C TRP A 32 -11.49 6.80 23.66
N GLY A 33 -11.75 7.90 24.40
CA GLY A 33 -10.71 8.86 24.80
C GLY A 33 -10.13 9.70 23.64
N THR A 34 -10.77 9.73 22.48
CA THR A 34 -10.25 10.37 21.26
C THR A 34 -10.74 11.80 21.04
N LEU A 35 -11.65 12.31 21.89
CA LEU A 35 -12.22 13.66 21.75
C LEU A 35 -11.38 14.68 22.52
N SER A 36 -10.82 15.65 21.81
CA SER A 36 -10.03 16.77 22.35
C SER A 36 -10.75 18.09 22.10
N GLU A 37 -10.64 19.04 23.06
CA GLU A 37 -11.22 20.38 22.96
C GLU A 37 -10.45 21.25 21.98
N TYR A 38 -11.17 21.94 21.09
CA TYR A 38 -10.61 22.92 20.15
C TYR A 38 -11.39 24.22 20.16
N LYS A 39 -10.66 25.34 20.18
CA LYS A 39 -11.22 26.68 20.06
C LYS A 39 -11.18 27.13 18.61
N VAL A 40 -12.34 27.23 17.99
CA VAL A 40 -12.50 27.72 16.62
C VAL A 40 -12.86 29.20 16.67
N ASN A 41 -12.00 30.07 16.15
CA ASN A 41 -12.32 31.46 15.94
C ASN A 41 -13.31 31.58 14.78
N THR A 42 -14.57 31.79 15.08
CA THR A 42 -15.56 32.18 14.07
C THR A 42 -15.37 33.65 13.68
N LYS A 43 -14.26 33.95 12.96
CA LYS A 43 -14.28 35.07 12.05
C LYS A 43 -15.44 34.80 11.10
N SER A 44 -16.42 35.71 11.04
CA SER A 44 -17.55 35.59 10.13
C SER A 44 -16.99 35.13 8.77
N ARG A 45 -17.38 33.94 8.30
CA ARG A 45 -17.28 33.65 6.89
C ARG A 45 -18.03 34.78 6.20
N THR A 46 -17.30 35.80 5.76
CA THR A 46 -17.83 36.71 4.77
C THR A 46 -18.32 35.79 3.68
N ARG A 47 -19.64 35.65 3.59
CA ARG A 47 -20.27 35.06 2.41
C ARG A 47 -19.64 35.82 1.26
N SER A 48 -18.70 35.19 0.57
CA SER A 48 -18.25 35.73 -0.70
C SER A 48 -19.54 35.85 -1.51
N ASN A 49 -19.87 37.06 -1.91
CA ASN A 49 -20.90 37.33 -2.92
C ASN A 49 -20.38 36.80 -4.28
N GLY A 50 -19.91 35.54 -4.29
CA GLY A 50 -19.49 34.85 -5.48
C GLY A 50 -20.70 34.66 -6.37
N ARG A 51 -20.65 35.25 -7.57
CA ARG A 51 -21.61 34.92 -8.61
C ARG A 51 -21.66 33.38 -8.72
N PRO A 52 -22.88 32.78 -8.81
CA PRO A 52 -23.00 31.35 -8.96
C PRO A 52 -22.17 30.93 -10.18
N ARG A 53 -21.31 29.91 -9.99
CA ARG A 53 -20.52 29.34 -11.10
C ARG A 53 -21.50 28.78 -12.13
N SER A 54 -21.21 28.97 -13.41
CA SER A 54 -21.98 28.38 -14.49
C SER A 54 -21.98 26.85 -14.35
N THR A 55 -23.15 26.25 -14.54
CA THR A 55 -23.27 24.79 -14.65
C THR A 55 -22.83 24.34 -16.03
N THR A 56 -22.13 23.22 -16.11
CA THR A 56 -21.70 22.61 -17.39
C THR A 56 -22.43 21.28 -17.56
N LYS A 57 -22.93 20.99 -18.75
CA LYS A 57 -23.54 19.71 -19.05
C LYS A 57 -22.48 18.62 -19.06
N MET A 58 -22.79 17.43 -18.53
CA MET A 58 -21.87 16.29 -18.51
C MET A 58 -21.46 15.86 -19.93
N VAL A 59 -22.40 15.91 -20.88
CA VAL A 59 -22.13 15.54 -22.30
C VAL A 59 -21.04 16.43 -22.89
N ASP A 60 -21.08 17.74 -22.64
CA ASP A 60 -20.07 18.68 -23.14
C ASP A 60 -18.66 18.40 -22.60
N LEU A 61 -18.59 17.80 -21.39
CA LEU A 61 -17.32 17.37 -20.79
C LEU A 61 -16.82 16.06 -21.36
N LEU A 62 -17.71 15.13 -21.68
CA LEU A 62 -17.38 13.85 -22.33
C LEU A 62 -16.87 14.05 -23.77
N GLU A 63 -17.44 15.01 -24.49
CA GLU A 63 -17.02 15.39 -25.84
C GLU A 63 -15.65 16.08 -25.89
N LYS A 64 -15.20 16.72 -24.80
CA LYS A 64 -13.88 17.34 -24.70
C LYS A 64 -12.71 16.35 -24.65
N GLY A 65 -12.99 15.06 -24.68
CA GLY A 65 -11.99 13.99 -24.74
C GLY A 65 -11.41 13.61 -23.38
N LYS A 66 -10.47 12.66 -23.42
CA LYS A 66 -9.79 12.14 -22.21
C LYS A 66 -9.00 13.26 -21.52
N ILE A 67 -9.20 13.43 -20.22
CA ILE A 67 -8.36 14.27 -19.39
C ILE A 67 -6.95 13.66 -19.40
N ASN A 68 -5.97 14.41 -19.90
CA ASN A 68 -4.58 13.97 -19.93
C ASN A 68 -4.03 13.91 -18.51
N ARG A 69 -3.51 12.77 -18.11
CA ARG A 69 -2.77 12.60 -16.88
C ARG A 69 -1.33 13.05 -17.05
N ASN A 70 -0.74 13.58 -16.02
CA ASN A 70 0.68 13.91 -15.98
C ASN A 70 1.45 12.63 -15.64
N ASN A 71 2.25 12.15 -16.58
CA ASN A 71 3.12 10.99 -16.37
C ASN A 71 4.25 11.34 -15.42
N THR A 72 4.54 10.49 -14.44
CA THR A 72 5.60 10.70 -13.44
C THR A 72 6.98 10.30 -13.96
N GLY A 73 7.05 9.61 -15.10
CA GLY A 73 8.28 9.03 -15.61
C GLY A 73 8.71 7.75 -14.90
N ILE A 74 7.92 7.29 -13.93
CA ILE A 74 8.13 6.05 -13.18
C ILE A 74 6.92 5.13 -13.41
N PRO A 75 7.01 4.14 -14.32
CA PRO A 75 5.92 3.23 -14.68
C PRO A 75 5.22 2.56 -13.50
N GLU A 76 5.96 2.17 -12.47
CA GLU A 76 5.38 1.55 -11.28
C GLU A 76 4.52 2.55 -10.47
N VAL A 77 4.87 3.84 -10.42
CA VAL A 77 4.05 4.90 -9.80
C VAL A 77 2.81 5.17 -10.66
N ASP A 78 3.01 5.32 -11.96
CA ASP A 78 1.92 5.61 -12.90
C ASP A 78 0.88 4.48 -12.91
N ARG A 79 1.31 3.22 -12.80
CA ARG A 79 0.43 2.06 -12.66
C ARG A 79 -0.47 2.18 -11.44
N VAL A 80 0.10 2.45 -10.28
CA VAL A 80 -0.66 2.57 -9.02
C VAL A 80 -1.61 3.77 -9.04
N LEU A 81 -1.22 4.84 -9.72
CA LEU A 81 -2.07 6.02 -9.92
C LEU A 81 -3.18 5.80 -10.97
N GLY A 82 -3.09 4.72 -11.77
CA GLY A 82 -4.03 4.45 -12.87
C GLY A 82 -3.69 5.24 -14.15
N GLY A 83 -2.39 5.43 -14.42
CA GLY A 83 -1.84 6.06 -15.63
C GLY A 83 -1.28 7.48 -15.41
N GLY A 84 -0.90 7.83 -14.18
CA GLY A 84 -0.27 9.11 -13.84
C GLY A 84 -1.15 10.05 -13.01
N ILE A 85 -0.62 11.21 -12.66
CA ILE A 85 -1.25 12.21 -11.79
C ILE A 85 -2.37 12.93 -12.54
N LEU A 86 -3.58 12.89 -12.00
CA LEU A 86 -4.71 13.63 -12.57
C LEU A 86 -4.61 15.11 -12.17
N PRO A 87 -4.69 16.07 -13.13
CA PRO A 87 -4.69 17.49 -12.81
C PRO A 87 -5.77 17.89 -11.81
N GLY A 88 -5.40 18.69 -10.81
CA GLY A 88 -6.31 19.12 -9.75
C GLY A 88 -6.70 18.01 -8.77
N SER A 89 -5.94 16.90 -8.71
CA SER A 89 -6.10 15.86 -7.70
C SER A 89 -5.23 16.12 -6.48
N MET A 90 -5.70 15.65 -5.33
CA MET A 90 -4.92 15.64 -4.09
C MET A 90 -4.61 14.19 -3.70
N ILE A 91 -3.32 13.90 -3.53
CA ILE A 91 -2.77 12.56 -3.26
C ILE A 91 -2.11 12.59 -1.89
N LEU A 92 -2.45 11.66 -1.02
CA LEU A 92 -1.74 11.40 0.23
C LEU A 92 -0.72 10.28 0.00
N LEU A 93 0.54 10.54 0.31
CA LEU A 93 1.62 9.54 0.33
C LEU A 93 1.99 9.25 1.79
N GLY A 94 1.47 8.13 2.30
CA GLY A 94 1.70 7.64 3.66
C GLY A 94 2.82 6.60 3.72
N GLY A 95 3.26 6.30 4.93
CA GLY A 95 4.24 5.25 5.21
C GLY A 95 5.11 5.54 6.43
N SER A 96 5.80 4.53 6.95
CA SER A 96 6.67 4.68 8.12
C SER A 96 7.80 5.68 7.88
N PRO A 97 8.34 6.32 8.94
CA PRO A 97 9.55 7.14 8.82
C PRO A 97 10.71 6.34 8.19
N GLY A 98 11.48 6.98 7.30
CA GLY A 98 12.62 6.35 6.65
C GLY A 98 12.31 5.37 5.51
N VAL A 99 11.04 5.10 5.18
CA VAL A 99 10.68 4.15 4.11
C VAL A 99 11.01 4.63 2.69
N GLY A 100 11.20 5.96 2.48
CA GLY A 100 11.56 6.54 1.18
C GLY A 100 10.52 7.47 0.57
N LYS A 101 9.51 7.94 1.32
CA LYS A 101 8.44 8.83 0.81
C LYS A 101 8.96 10.09 0.13
N SER A 102 9.81 10.85 0.82
CA SER A 102 10.41 12.09 0.28
C SER A 102 11.32 11.81 -0.91
N THR A 103 11.99 10.65 -0.92
CA THR A 103 12.80 10.19 -2.05
C THR A 103 11.92 9.95 -3.28
N LEU A 104 10.83 9.18 -3.12
CA LEU A 104 9.89 8.92 -4.21
C LEU A 104 9.26 10.21 -4.74
N ALA A 105 8.86 11.10 -3.82
CA ALA A 105 8.25 12.40 -4.17
C ALA A 105 9.20 13.28 -4.99
N LEU A 106 10.51 13.24 -4.72
CA LEU A 106 11.51 13.94 -5.55
C LEU A 106 11.72 13.24 -6.90
N GLN A 107 11.79 11.91 -6.93
CA GLN A 107 12.07 11.14 -8.15
C GLN A 107 10.98 11.22 -9.22
N ILE A 108 9.72 11.48 -8.85
CA ILE A 108 8.63 11.66 -9.82
C ILE A 108 8.65 13.02 -10.52
N ILE A 109 9.40 14.02 -10.02
CA ILE A 109 9.35 15.40 -10.54
C ILE A 109 9.90 15.52 -11.97
N PRO A 110 11.05 14.92 -12.31
CA PRO A 110 11.63 15.06 -13.65
C PRO A 110 10.70 14.60 -14.77
N GLY A 111 9.92 13.53 -14.54
CA GLY A 111 8.98 12.99 -15.53
C GLY A 111 7.82 13.92 -15.87
N LEU A 112 7.47 14.84 -14.98
CA LEU A 112 6.35 15.77 -15.20
C LEU A 112 6.66 16.88 -16.21
N ASN A 113 7.93 17.17 -16.46
CA ASN A 113 8.40 18.21 -17.36
C ASN A 113 7.63 19.54 -17.22
N SER A 114 7.39 19.98 -16.00
CA SER A 114 6.59 21.15 -15.66
C SER A 114 7.04 21.76 -14.33
N LYS A 115 6.68 23.03 -14.07
CA LYS A 115 7.01 23.70 -12.81
C LYS A 115 6.41 22.93 -11.63
N VAL A 116 7.24 22.64 -10.63
CA VAL A 116 6.87 22.00 -9.37
C VAL A 116 7.29 22.88 -8.22
N LEU A 117 6.42 23.09 -7.25
CA LEU A 117 6.76 23.68 -5.97
C LEU A 117 6.90 22.56 -4.93
N TYR A 118 8.10 22.39 -4.39
CA TYR A 118 8.37 21.45 -3.29
C TYR A 118 8.52 22.24 -2.00
N VAL A 119 7.62 22.03 -1.07
CA VAL A 119 7.63 22.68 0.24
C VAL A 119 8.08 21.66 1.27
N SER A 120 9.20 21.93 1.94
CA SER A 120 9.72 21.13 3.05
C SER A 120 9.93 22.00 4.27
N ALA A 121 9.19 21.76 5.31
CA ALA A 121 9.39 22.43 6.59
C ALA A 121 10.21 21.58 7.60
N GLU A 122 10.69 20.41 7.18
CA GLU A 122 11.54 19.53 8.00
C GLU A 122 13.02 19.59 7.59
N GLU A 123 13.30 19.85 6.32
CA GLU A 123 14.66 19.90 5.78
C GLU A 123 14.97 21.29 5.20
N SER A 124 16.20 21.73 5.35
CA SER A 124 16.68 22.96 4.72
C SER A 124 16.81 22.80 3.19
N GLU A 125 16.86 23.92 2.47
CA GLU A 125 17.07 23.95 1.02
C GLU A 125 18.39 23.24 0.63
N ASP A 126 19.46 23.40 1.41
CA ASP A 126 20.74 22.73 1.17
C ASP A 126 20.64 21.20 1.33
N GLN A 127 19.90 20.74 2.33
CA GLN A 127 19.68 19.30 2.54
C GLN A 127 18.88 18.69 1.39
N LEU A 128 17.84 19.39 0.92
CA LEU A 128 17.07 18.99 -0.24
C LEU A 128 17.92 18.98 -1.52
N ALA A 129 18.77 20.01 -1.72
CA ALA A 129 19.69 20.08 -2.86
C ALA A 129 20.69 18.91 -2.86
N LEU A 130 21.27 18.57 -1.70
CA LEU A 130 22.15 17.39 -1.57
C LEU A 130 21.41 16.09 -1.89
N ARG A 131 20.17 15.96 -1.44
CA ARG A 131 19.33 14.79 -1.76
C ARG A 131 19.05 14.73 -3.26
N ALA A 132 18.62 15.83 -3.88
CA ALA A 132 18.37 15.92 -5.31
C ALA A 132 19.63 15.57 -6.13
N LYS A 133 20.79 16.07 -5.74
CA LYS A 133 22.09 15.72 -6.35
C LYS A 133 22.40 14.22 -6.28
N ARG A 134 22.18 13.61 -5.11
CA ARG A 134 22.36 12.15 -4.93
C ARG A 134 21.44 11.34 -5.84
N LEU A 135 20.22 11.82 -6.06
CA LEU A 135 19.23 11.19 -6.93
C LEU A 135 19.43 11.52 -8.42
N GLY A 136 20.48 12.26 -8.79
CA GLY A 136 20.71 12.69 -10.15
C GLY A 136 19.70 13.70 -10.71
N ILE A 137 18.93 14.34 -9.82
CA ILE A 137 17.89 15.30 -10.20
C ILE A 137 18.52 16.68 -10.37
N ASN A 138 18.50 17.18 -11.60
CA ASN A 138 18.95 18.53 -11.95
C ASN A 138 17.92 19.15 -12.89
N SER A 139 17.08 20.04 -12.37
CA SER A 139 16.01 20.66 -13.16
C SER A 139 15.73 22.08 -12.67
N ASN A 140 15.69 23.03 -13.60
CA ASN A 140 15.29 24.40 -13.36
C ASN A 140 13.77 24.60 -13.18
N LEU A 141 13.00 23.54 -13.28
CA LEU A 141 11.55 23.54 -13.08
C LEU A 141 11.15 23.24 -11.63
N ILE A 142 12.12 22.90 -10.77
CA ILE A 142 11.88 22.59 -9.34
C ILE A 142 12.16 23.86 -8.53
N HIS A 143 11.13 24.34 -7.85
CA HIS A 143 11.20 25.44 -6.92
C HIS A 143 11.06 24.91 -5.50
N LEU A 144 11.98 25.25 -4.62
CA LEU A 144 12.00 24.84 -3.23
C LEU A 144 11.45 25.95 -2.33
N SER A 145 10.80 25.58 -1.26
CA SER A 145 10.35 26.48 -0.20
C SER A 145 10.43 25.77 1.15
N THR A 146 10.88 26.47 2.18
CA THR A 146 10.90 26.01 3.57
C THR A 146 9.77 26.62 4.40
N GLU A 147 8.78 27.22 3.72
CA GLU A 147 7.64 27.87 4.36
C GLU A 147 6.71 26.82 5.00
N ASN A 148 6.16 27.17 6.17
CA ASN A 148 5.24 26.32 6.91
C ASN A 148 3.86 26.96 7.16
N ASN A 149 3.67 28.23 6.77
CA ASN A 149 2.37 28.88 6.80
C ASN A 149 1.57 28.57 5.55
N ALA A 150 0.42 27.93 5.70
CA ALA A 150 -0.43 27.51 4.58
C ALA A 150 -0.85 28.68 3.67
N GLN A 151 -1.15 29.86 4.20
CA GLN A 151 -1.54 31.01 3.39
C GLN A 151 -0.38 31.49 2.52
N VAL A 152 0.83 31.59 3.06
CA VAL A 152 2.04 32.00 2.30
C VAL A 152 2.34 31.00 1.19
N ILE A 153 2.21 29.69 1.48
CA ILE A 153 2.38 28.63 0.47
C ILE A 153 1.33 28.80 -0.65
N LEU A 154 0.08 29.10 -0.34
CA LEU A 154 -0.96 29.35 -1.34
C LEU A 154 -0.64 30.59 -2.20
N ASP A 155 -0.09 31.63 -1.60
CA ASP A 155 0.36 32.84 -2.33
C ASP A 155 1.55 32.51 -3.26
N GLN A 156 2.49 31.69 -2.82
CA GLN A 156 3.58 31.16 -3.67
C GLN A 156 3.03 30.36 -4.86
N VAL A 157 2.03 29.49 -4.64
CA VAL A 157 1.36 28.75 -5.71
C VAL A 157 0.67 29.69 -6.71
N ALA A 158 0.01 30.75 -6.23
CA ALA A 158 -0.65 31.72 -7.09
C ALA A 158 0.34 32.48 -7.99
N LEU A 159 1.52 32.81 -7.47
CA LEU A 159 2.59 33.49 -8.21
C LEU A 159 3.29 32.55 -9.21
N LEU A 160 3.73 31.37 -8.74
CA LEU A 160 4.52 30.43 -9.55
C LEU A 160 3.69 29.67 -10.57
N LYS A 161 2.40 29.40 -10.26
CA LYS A 161 1.46 28.58 -11.05
C LYS A 161 2.03 27.22 -11.41
N PRO A 162 2.49 26.43 -10.42
CA PRO A 162 3.05 25.10 -10.67
C PRO A 162 1.97 24.13 -11.14
N LYS A 163 2.37 23.03 -11.78
CA LYS A 163 1.46 21.91 -12.09
C LYS A 163 1.32 20.94 -10.93
N LEU A 164 2.36 20.87 -10.09
CA LEU A 164 2.39 20.03 -8.89
C LEU A 164 2.90 20.84 -7.70
N LEU A 165 2.22 20.69 -6.57
CA LEU A 165 2.67 21.10 -5.24
C LEU A 165 2.97 19.84 -4.43
N ILE A 166 4.16 19.76 -3.82
CA ILE A 166 4.52 18.70 -2.87
C ILE A 166 4.66 19.34 -1.49
N LEU A 167 4.01 18.74 -0.48
CA LEU A 167 4.06 19.18 0.92
C LEU A 167 4.74 18.09 1.76
N ASP A 168 5.94 18.34 2.26
CA ASP A 168 6.77 17.39 3.02
C ASP A 168 7.20 17.97 4.37
N SER A 169 6.48 17.74 5.46
CA SER A 169 5.23 16.99 5.59
C SER A 169 4.07 17.90 6.01
N ILE A 170 2.84 17.40 5.91
CA ILE A 170 1.63 18.15 6.34
C ILE A 170 1.62 18.42 7.85
N GLN A 171 2.34 17.64 8.64
CA GLN A 171 2.40 17.76 10.08
C GLN A 171 3.10 19.06 10.54
N THR A 172 3.97 19.62 9.72
CA THR A 172 4.71 20.84 10.03
C THR A 172 4.00 22.11 9.58
N ILE A 173 2.99 21.97 8.70
CA ILE A 173 2.25 23.10 8.13
C ILE A 173 1.15 23.55 9.09
N TYR A 174 0.96 24.86 9.19
CA TYR A 174 -0.07 25.46 10.02
C TYR A 174 -0.86 26.54 9.30
N SER A 175 -2.07 26.80 9.80
CA SER A 175 -2.94 27.88 9.37
C SER A 175 -3.25 28.79 10.56
N ASN A 176 -3.18 30.10 10.34
CA ASN A 176 -3.57 31.10 11.34
C ASN A 176 -5.08 31.17 11.59
N ASN A 177 -5.89 30.40 10.84
CA ASN A 177 -7.35 30.39 11.00
C ASN A 177 -7.80 29.68 12.28
N ILE A 178 -6.98 28.82 12.85
CA ILE A 178 -7.24 28.08 14.07
C ILE A 178 -6.08 28.19 15.06
N ASP A 179 -6.45 28.31 16.33
CA ASP A 179 -5.51 28.44 17.43
C ASP A 179 -5.17 27.05 18.00
N SER A 180 -4.33 26.32 17.29
CA SER A 180 -3.83 25.01 17.70
C SER A 180 -2.42 24.78 17.16
N ILE A 181 -1.65 23.90 17.82
CA ILE A 181 -0.27 23.62 17.44
C ILE A 181 -0.17 22.92 16.08
N PRO A 182 0.90 23.17 15.29
CA PRO A 182 1.17 22.42 14.06
C PRO A 182 1.15 20.90 14.32
N GLY A 183 0.70 20.10 13.35
CA GLY A 183 0.57 18.65 13.49
C GLY A 183 -0.65 18.17 14.28
N SER A 184 -1.39 19.06 14.95
CA SER A 184 -2.67 18.70 15.57
C SER A 184 -3.71 18.32 14.52
N PRO A 185 -4.68 17.43 14.85
CA PRO A 185 -5.75 17.05 13.92
C PRO A 185 -6.51 18.23 13.32
N GLY A 186 -6.76 19.28 14.13
CA GLY A 186 -7.41 20.51 13.66
C GLY A 186 -6.61 21.22 12.58
N GLN A 187 -5.30 21.42 12.80
CA GLN A 187 -4.40 22.06 11.83
C GLN A 187 -4.31 21.25 10.53
N ILE A 188 -4.11 19.94 10.63
CA ILE A 188 -4.03 19.06 9.47
C ILE A 188 -5.32 19.12 8.64
N ARG A 189 -6.47 19.14 9.28
CA ARG A 189 -7.78 19.25 8.61
C ARG A 189 -7.94 20.61 7.92
N GLU A 190 -7.64 21.70 8.62
CA GLU A 190 -7.77 23.06 8.08
C GLU A 190 -6.82 23.27 6.89
N CYS A 191 -5.54 22.96 7.04
CA CYS A 191 -4.55 23.06 5.96
C CYS A 191 -4.92 22.15 4.78
N GLY A 192 -5.31 20.90 5.06
CA GLY A 192 -5.78 19.96 4.03
C GLY A 192 -6.97 20.48 3.23
N GLN A 193 -7.94 21.13 3.91
CA GLN A 193 -9.11 21.73 3.25
C GLN A 193 -8.72 22.92 2.37
N GLN A 194 -7.77 23.75 2.79
CA GLN A 194 -7.29 24.88 2.00
C GLN A 194 -6.58 24.40 0.74
N PHE A 195 -5.65 23.44 0.84
CA PHE A 195 -4.94 22.88 -0.30
C PHE A 195 -5.86 22.11 -1.25
N LEU A 196 -6.85 21.35 -0.73
CA LEU A 196 -7.85 20.69 -1.55
C LEU A 196 -8.68 21.68 -2.35
N THR A 197 -9.10 22.77 -1.73
CA THR A 197 -9.87 23.83 -2.38
C THR A 197 -9.06 24.48 -3.49
N MET A 198 -7.80 24.83 -3.22
CA MET A 198 -6.87 25.40 -4.19
C MET A 198 -6.63 24.44 -5.36
N SER A 199 -6.37 23.16 -5.08
CA SER A 199 -6.18 22.10 -6.07
C SER A 199 -7.35 22.05 -7.07
N LYS A 200 -8.58 21.96 -6.56
CA LYS A 200 -9.80 21.88 -7.38
C LYS A 200 -10.11 23.18 -8.15
N GLN A 201 -9.72 24.34 -7.61
CA GLN A 201 -10.00 25.62 -8.25
C GLN A 201 -9.00 25.96 -9.35
N ASN A 202 -7.72 25.65 -9.13
CA ASN A 202 -6.62 26.07 -9.98
C ASN A 202 -6.09 24.95 -10.89
N GLY A 203 -6.58 23.71 -10.73
CA GLY A 203 -6.11 22.55 -11.49
C GLY A 203 -4.68 22.12 -11.11
N VAL A 204 -4.14 22.62 -10.00
CA VAL A 204 -2.83 22.24 -9.47
C VAL A 204 -2.95 20.91 -8.73
N SER A 205 -2.15 19.92 -9.10
CA SER A 205 -2.11 18.66 -8.35
C SER A 205 -1.33 18.85 -7.05
N VAL A 206 -1.75 18.13 -5.98
CA VAL A 206 -1.09 18.23 -4.69
C VAL A 206 -0.70 16.83 -4.21
N ILE A 207 0.57 16.62 -3.86
CA ILE A 207 1.03 15.45 -3.12
C ILE A 207 1.32 15.89 -1.69
N VAL A 208 0.66 15.23 -0.75
CA VAL A 208 0.84 15.46 0.68
C VAL A 208 1.55 14.27 1.27
N ILE A 209 2.72 14.48 1.84
CA ILE A 209 3.45 13.45 2.57
C ILE A 209 2.98 13.44 4.02
N GLY A 210 2.66 12.23 4.52
CA GLY A 210 2.23 11.99 5.88
C GLY A 210 3.02 10.85 6.53
N HIS A 211 3.42 11.03 7.79
CA HIS A 211 4.07 9.97 8.57
C HIS A 211 3.03 9.10 9.26
N VAL A 212 3.18 7.76 9.16
CA VAL A 212 2.34 6.76 9.82
C VAL A 212 3.13 6.15 10.97
N THR A 213 2.59 6.03 12.18
CA THR A 213 3.25 5.32 13.30
C THR A 213 3.23 3.81 13.06
N LYS A 214 4.16 3.07 13.73
CA LYS A 214 4.29 1.59 13.62
C LYS A 214 3.01 0.83 13.94
N GLU A 215 2.09 1.43 14.67
CA GLU A 215 0.81 0.82 15.10
C GLU A 215 -0.34 1.11 14.12
N GLY A 216 -0.06 1.75 12.98
CA GLY A 216 -1.10 2.11 12.01
C GLY A 216 -2.09 3.16 12.53
N ILE A 217 -1.85 3.71 13.71
CA ILE A 217 -2.69 4.72 14.36
C ILE A 217 -1.97 6.06 14.24
N ILE A 218 -2.38 6.88 13.29
CA ILE A 218 -1.93 8.27 13.27
C ILE A 218 -3.13 9.18 13.40
N ALA A 219 -3.02 9.99 14.41
CA ALA A 219 -3.83 11.18 14.57
C ALA A 219 -3.46 12.21 13.50
N GLY A 220 -3.86 12.10 12.29
CA GLY A 220 -3.60 13.09 11.24
C GLY A 220 -3.83 12.55 9.84
N PRO A 221 -3.02 11.63 9.31
CA PRO A 221 -3.20 11.10 7.96
C PRO A 221 -4.54 10.39 7.75
N LYS A 222 -5.05 9.60 8.69
CA LYS A 222 -6.40 8.99 8.57
C LYS A 222 -7.50 10.00 8.30
N MET A 223 -7.41 11.18 8.89
CA MET A 223 -8.37 12.26 8.62
C MET A 223 -8.27 12.77 7.18
N LEU A 224 -7.05 12.88 6.64
CA LEU A 224 -6.85 13.29 5.26
C LEU A 224 -7.29 12.23 4.27
N GLU A 225 -7.24 10.93 4.60
CA GLU A 225 -7.70 9.84 3.72
C GLU A 225 -9.12 10.06 3.20
N HIS A 226 -10.02 10.58 4.05
CA HIS A 226 -11.39 10.88 3.64
C HIS A 226 -11.47 12.10 2.71
N MET A 227 -10.55 13.05 2.83
CA MET A 227 -10.56 14.32 2.09
C MET A 227 -9.89 14.21 0.73
N VAL A 228 -8.80 13.44 0.62
CA VAL A 228 -8.02 13.32 -0.62
C VAL A 228 -8.68 12.41 -1.66
N ASP A 229 -8.26 12.56 -2.91
CA ASP A 229 -8.75 11.75 -4.03
C ASP A 229 -8.08 10.38 -4.10
N THR A 230 -6.79 10.33 -3.76
CA THR A 230 -5.97 9.11 -3.80
C THR A 230 -5.16 9.00 -2.51
N VAL A 231 -5.08 7.80 -1.96
CA VAL A 231 -4.23 7.44 -0.81
C VAL A 231 -3.27 6.36 -1.26
N LEU A 232 -1.99 6.66 -1.17
CA LEU A 232 -0.90 5.75 -1.44
C LEU A 232 -0.13 5.46 -0.15
N TYR A 233 0.22 4.20 0.07
CA TYR A 233 1.12 3.79 1.13
C TYR A 233 2.39 3.20 0.55
N LEU A 234 3.52 3.75 0.97
CA LEU A 234 4.84 3.15 0.72
C LEU A 234 5.21 2.30 1.92
N GLU A 235 5.30 1.00 1.72
CA GLU A 235 5.59 0.00 2.72
C GLU A 235 6.97 -0.60 2.51
N GLY A 236 7.62 -1.05 3.57
CA GLY A 236 8.88 -1.78 3.50
C GLY A 236 9.39 -2.12 4.89
N ASP A 237 10.04 -3.26 4.99
CA ASP A 237 10.75 -3.67 6.20
C ASP A 237 12.21 -3.15 6.09
N PRO A 238 12.76 -2.49 7.14
CA PRO A 238 14.14 -2.00 7.13
C PRO A 238 15.21 -3.08 6.89
N ARG A 239 14.86 -4.35 7.12
CA ARG A 239 15.75 -5.51 6.89
C ARG A 239 15.88 -5.88 5.42
N PHE A 240 15.00 -5.39 4.55
CA PHE A 240 14.98 -5.70 3.12
C PHE A 240 15.05 -4.41 2.31
N ASP A 241 15.67 -4.47 1.14
CA ASP A 241 15.82 -3.32 0.26
C ASP A 241 14.56 -3.03 -0.57
N HIS A 242 13.63 -3.98 -0.68
CA HIS A 242 12.42 -3.76 -1.46
C HIS A 242 11.38 -2.91 -0.72
N ARG A 243 10.62 -2.16 -1.52
CA ARG A 243 9.50 -1.32 -1.09
C ARG A 243 8.29 -1.58 -1.97
N VAL A 244 7.11 -1.55 -1.36
CA VAL A 244 5.84 -1.76 -2.06
C VAL A 244 4.99 -0.50 -1.94
N LEU A 245 4.62 0.07 -3.07
CA LEU A 245 3.67 1.19 -3.15
C LEU A 245 2.28 0.63 -3.39
N ARG A 246 1.35 0.85 -2.45
CA ARG A 246 -0.05 0.40 -2.54
C ARG A 246 -1.01 1.57 -2.63
N SER A 247 -2.10 1.37 -3.34
CA SER A 247 -3.23 2.29 -3.35
C SER A 247 -4.34 1.78 -2.43
N GLU A 248 -4.56 2.47 -1.31
CA GLU A 248 -5.69 2.19 -0.40
C GLU A 248 -7.00 2.84 -0.89
N LYS A 249 -6.88 3.97 -1.59
CA LYS A 249 -8.00 4.70 -2.15
C LYS A 249 -7.59 5.34 -3.46
N ASN A 250 -8.42 5.19 -4.49
CA ASN A 250 -8.23 5.86 -5.76
C ASN A 250 -9.58 6.16 -6.41
N ARG A 251 -10.02 7.43 -6.38
CA ARG A 251 -11.30 7.84 -6.99
C ARG A 251 -11.27 7.81 -8.53
N PHE A 252 -10.09 7.77 -9.11
CA PHE A 252 -9.88 7.91 -10.55
C PHE A 252 -9.23 6.68 -11.19
N GLY A 253 -9.06 5.61 -10.42
CA GLY A 253 -8.45 4.37 -10.85
C GLY A 253 -8.81 3.20 -9.95
N THR A 254 -8.17 2.07 -10.18
CA THR A 254 -8.32 0.89 -9.32
C THR A 254 -7.44 1.01 -8.09
N THR A 255 -7.87 0.44 -6.97
CA THR A 255 -7.06 0.28 -5.75
C THR A 255 -6.29 -1.04 -5.74
N ASN A 256 -6.44 -1.85 -6.79
CA ASN A 256 -5.85 -3.19 -6.85
C ASN A 256 -4.46 -3.22 -7.50
N GLU A 257 -3.83 -2.08 -7.75
CA GLU A 257 -2.49 -2.04 -8.34
C GLU A 257 -1.43 -1.80 -7.26
N VAL A 258 -0.27 -2.42 -7.46
CA VAL A 258 0.91 -2.22 -6.63
C VAL A 258 2.13 -1.89 -7.49
N GLY A 259 3.00 -1.03 -6.95
CA GLY A 259 4.31 -0.74 -7.50
C GLY A 259 5.39 -1.36 -6.61
N ILE A 260 6.40 -1.98 -7.21
CA ILE A 260 7.48 -2.62 -6.48
C ILE A 260 8.80 -1.95 -6.83
N PHE A 261 9.53 -1.59 -5.79
CA PHE A 261 10.78 -0.87 -5.88
C PHE A 261 11.86 -1.56 -5.05
N GLN A 262 13.10 -1.35 -5.43
CA GLN A 262 14.27 -1.64 -4.63
C GLN A 262 14.94 -0.34 -4.19
N MET A 263 15.32 -0.26 -2.92
CA MET A 263 16.06 0.88 -2.40
C MET A 263 17.54 0.73 -2.75
N SER A 264 18.09 1.72 -3.46
CA SER A 264 19.50 1.79 -3.80
C SER A 264 20.14 3.08 -3.28
N LYS A 265 21.42 3.27 -3.57
CA LYS A 265 22.11 4.55 -3.30
C LYS A 265 21.54 5.70 -4.13
N GLN A 266 21.01 5.41 -5.32
CA GLN A 266 20.37 6.36 -6.22
C GLN A 266 18.88 6.58 -5.92
N GLY A 267 18.32 5.93 -4.89
CA GLY A 267 16.93 6.08 -4.49
C GLY A 267 16.10 4.82 -4.71
N LEU A 268 14.85 4.98 -5.07
CA LEU A 268 13.92 3.89 -5.37
C LEU A 268 14.01 3.54 -6.86
N GLU A 269 14.42 2.33 -7.15
CA GLU A 269 14.51 1.76 -8.49
C GLU A 269 13.35 0.81 -8.72
N GLU A 270 12.76 0.84 -9.91
CA GLU A 270 11.65 -0.02 -10.27
C GLU A 270 12.11 -1.47 -10.42
N VAL A 271 11.35 -2.39 -9.85
CA VAL A 271 11.57 -3.82 -10.04
C VAL A 271 10.69 -4.30 -11.19
N SER A 272 11.30 -4.53 -12.34
CA SER A 272 10.61 -5.00 -13.54
C SER A 272 10.02 -6.40 -13.36
N ASN A 273 10.76 -7.29 -12.71
CA ASN A 273 10.32 -8.66 -12.40
C ASN A 273 10.43 -8.95 -10.90
N PRO A 274 9.37 -8.65 -10.10
CA PRO A 274 9.38 -8.94 -8.67
C PRO A 274 9.52 -10.43 -8.33
N SER A 275 9.00 -11.29 -9.17
CA SER A 275 9.08 -12.74 -8.94
C SER A 275 10.52 -13.24 -8.97
N GLU A 276 11.36 -12.71 -9.88
CA GLU A 276 12.80 -13.01 -9.90
C GLU A 276 13.48 -12.52 -8.61
N LEU A 277 13.14 -11.33 -8.14
CA LEU A 277 13.68 -10.79 -6.90
C LEU A 277 13.41 -11.71 -5.70
N PHE A 278 12.18 -12.19 -5.55
CA PHE A 278 11.76 -13.02 -4.42
C PHE A 278 12.21 -14.50 -4.54
N LEU A 279 12.62 -14.94 -5.72
CA LEU A 279 13.12 -16.30 -5.95
C LEU A 279 14.64 -16.35 -6.14
N ALA A 280 15.34 -15.22 -6.21
CA ALA A 280 16.76 -15.15 -6.51
C ALA A 280 17.65 -15.98 -5.56
N GLU A 281 17.30 -15.99 -4.28
CA GLU A 281 18.04 -16.69 -3.22
C GLU A 281 17.46 -18.06 -2.86
N ARG A 282 16.51 -18.57 -3.67
CA ARG A 282 15.87 -19.86 -3.41
C ARG A 282 16.89 -20.98 -3.40
N THR A 283 17.02 -21.65 -2.25
CA THR A 283 17.83 -22.87 -2.15
C THR A 283 17.12 -24.02 -2.84
N LYS A 284 17.84 -24.69 -3.73
CA LYS A 284 17.33 -25.83 -4.47
C LYS A 284 17.50 -27.12 -3.68
N GLU A 285 16.60 -28.09 -3.91
CA GLU A 285 16.69 -29.46 -3.39
C GLU A 285 16.70 -29.57 -1.86
N VAL A 286 15.89 -28.73 -1.19
CA VAL A 286 15.69 -28.79 0.25
C VAL A 286 14.24 -29.05 0.58
N PRO A 287 13.93 -29.91 1.58
CA PRO A 287 12.59 -30.07 2.10
C PRO A 287 12.06 -28.78 2.74
N GLY A 288 10.74 -28.57 2.70
CA GLY A 288 10.11 -27.44 3.35
C GLY A 288 10.05 -26.17 2.50
N SER A 289 10.50 -26.18 1.24
CA SER A 289 10.36 -25.05 0.31
C SER A 289 9.27 -25.32 -0.73
N ALA A 290 8.33 -24.39 -0.87
CA ALA A 290 7.28 -24.41 -1.90
C ALA A 290 7.13 -23.02 -2.53
N VAL A 291 6.70 -22.97 -3.79
CA VAL A 291 6.45 -21.72 -4.51
C VAL A 291 4.96 -21.58 -4.82
N PHE A 292 4.43 -20.38 -4.68
CA PHE A 292 3.08 -20.07 -5.09
C PHE A 292 2.99 -18.69 -5.75
N PRO A 293 2.03 -18.48 -6.68
CA PRO A 293 1.82 -17.22 -7.35
C PRO A 293 0.84 -16.37 -6.52
N ALA A 294 1.36 -15.55 -5.62
CA ALA A 294 0.57 -14.57 -4.87
C ALA A 294 -0.05 -13.55 -5.80
N LEU A 295 -1.24 -13.04 -5.47
CA LEU A 295 -1.83 -11.90 -6.15
C LEU A 295 -1.64 -10.65 -5.29
N GLU A 296 -0.78 -9.76 -5.76
CA GLU A 296 -0.70 -8.41 -5.24
C GLU A 296 -1.46 -7.47 -6.18
N GLY A 297 -2.68 -7.17 -5.78
CA GLY A 297 -3.60 -6.42 -6.62
C GLY A 297 -4.04 -7.17 -7.88
N THR A 298 -3.58 -6.73 -9.06
CA THR A 298 -3.83 -7.45 -10.32
C THR A 298 -2.62 -8.21 -10.83
N ARG A 299 -1.46 -8.07 -10.17
CA ARG A 299 -0.18 -8.65 -10.58
C ARG A 299 0.08 -9.95 -9.83
N PRO A 300 0.27 -11.07 -10.51
CA PRO A 300 0.80 -12.27 -9.89
C PRO A 300 2.30 -12.09 -9.61
N ILE A 301 2.75 -12.57 -8.47
CA ILE A 301 4.14 -12.54 -8.04
C ILE A 301 4.46 -13.91 -7.43
N LEU A 302 5.46 -14.59 -7.94
CA LEU A 302 5.89 -15.85 -7.36
C LEU A 302 6.69 -15.61 -6.08
N VAL A 303 6.25 -16.27 -5.02
CA VAL A 303 6.84 -16.15 -3.68
C VAL A 303 7.17 -17.53 -3.14
N GLU A 304 8.32 -17.64 -2.48
CA GLU A 304 8.71 -18.85 -1.78
C GLU A 304 8.12 -18.87 -0.37
N VAL A 305 7.54 -20.02 0.00
CA VAL A 305 7.17 -20.39 1.36
C VAL A 305 8.23 -21.35 1.88
N GLN A 306 8.81 -21.02 3.02
CA GLN A 306 9.72 -21.90 3.75
C GLN A 306 9.05 -22.37 5.04
N ALA A 307 9.07 -23.66 5.28
CA ALA A 307 8.57 -24.30 6.50
C ALA A 307 9.65 -25.18 7.13
N LEU A 308 9.78 -25.10 8.45
CA LEU A 308 10.62 -25.98 9.24
C LEU A 308 9.77 -26.65 10.30
N VAL A 309 9.78 -27.96 10.34
CA VAL A 309 9.09 -28.81 11.31
C VAL A 309 10.09 -29.72 12.00
N SER A 310 10.23 -29.59 13.30
CA SER A 310 11.14 -30.39 14.11
C SER A 310 10.44 -30.97 15.35
N ASN A 311 11.08 -31.92 16.04
CA ASN A 311 10.57 -32.38 17.33
C ASN A 311 10.71 -31.27 18.38
N ALA A 312 9.68 -31.03 19.16
CA ALA A 312 9.79 -30.13 20.31
C ALA A 312 10.66 -30.77 21.40
N ASN A 313 11.81 -30.15 21.67
CA ASN A 313 12.75 -30.65 22.68
C ASN A 313 12.48 -30.08 24.09
N PHE A 314 11.67 -29.02 24.19
CA PHE A 314 11.43 -28.27 25.43
C PHE A 314 9.91 -28.07 25.66
N GLY A 315 9.28 -29.04 26.31
CA GLY A 315 7.93 -28.91 26.88
C GLY A 315 6.85 -28.50 25.87
N THR A 316 6.54 -27.21 25.78
CA THR A 316 5.47 -26.70 24.89
C THR A 316 5.99 -26.44 23.48
N PRO A 317 5.38 -27.03 22.44
CA PRO A 317 5.76 -26.81 21.05
C PRO A 317 5.70 -25.35 20.64
N GLN A 318 6.76 -24.85 20.01
CA GLN A 318 6.83 -23.51 19.45
C GLN A 318 6.16 -23.44 18.08
N ARG A 319 5.39 -22.38 17.87
CA ARG A 319 4.74 -22.13 16.57
C ARG A 319 4.95 -20.68 16.19
N ASN A 320 5.65 -20.46 15.09
CA ASN A 320 5.99 -19.15 14.60
C ASN A 320 5.60 -19.00 13.12
N ALA A 321 4.95 -17.91 12.77
CA ALA A 321 4.55 -17.59 11.41
C ALA A 321 4.97 -16.15 11.06
N ASN A 322 5.76 -16.02 10.01
CA ASN A 322 6.15 -14.74 9.44
C ASN A 322 5.55 -14.60 8.04
N GLY A 323 4.78 -13.53 7.82
CA GLY A 323 4.11 -13.28 6.55
C GLY A 323 2.75 -13.99 6.39
N ILE A 324 2.37 -14.90 7.30
CA ILE A 324 1.10 -15.64 7.30
C ILE A 324 0.37 -15.43 8.62
N ASP A 325 -0.95 -15.45 8.58
CA ASP A 325 -1.78 -15.36 9.79
C ASP A 325 -1.61 -16.60 10.68
N TYR A 326 -1.37 -16.40 11.96
CA TYR A 326 -1.16 -17.47 12.93
C TYR A 326 -2.37 -18.41 13.08
N LYS A 327 -3.60 -17.89 12.96
CA LYS A 327 -4.81 -18.71 13.05
C LYS A 327 -4.91 -19.65 11.84
N ARG A 328 -4.47 -19.20 10.66
CA ARG A 328 -4.40 -20.07 9.48
C ARG A 328 -3.34 -21.16 9.64
N LEU A 329 -2.17 -20.83 10.16
CA LEU A 329 -1.15 -21.86 10.48
C LEU A 329 -1.73 -22.93 11.40
N SER A 330 -2.41 -22.54 12.49
CA SER A 330 -3.04 -23.49 13.42
C SER A 330 -4.06 -24.39 12.74
N MET A 331 -4.84 -23.85 11.80
CA MET A 331 -5.78 -24.63 10.98
C MET A 331 -5.05 -25.65 10.10
N PHE A 332 -3.95 -25.27 9.45
CA PHE A 332 -3.18 -26.19 8.60
C PHE A 332 -2.59 -27.35 9.39
N LEU A 333 -2.09 -27.10 10.60
CA LEU A 333 -1.59 -28.17 11.47
C LEU A 333 -2.70 -29.17 11.82
N ALA A 334 -3.89 -28.69 12.15
CA ALA A 334 -5.04 -29.55 12.42
C ALA A 334 -5.49 -30.37 11.18
N VAL A 335 -5.44 -29.78 9.99
CA VAL A 335 -5.75 -30.48 8.73
C VAL A 335 -4.69 -31.56 8.45
N LEU A 336 -3.39 -31.27 8.59
CA LEU A 336 -2.29 -32.24 8.45
C LEU A 336 -2.48 -33.43 9.40
N GLU A 337 -2.78 -33.15 10.65
CA GLU A 337 -2.97 -34.18 11.68
C GLU A 337 -4.20 -35.04 11.39
N LYS A 338 -5.35 -34.42 11.17
CA LYS A 338 -6.62 -35.15 11.04
C LYS A 338 -6.83 -35.83 9.69
N ARG A 339 -6.29 -35.24 8.58
CA ARG A 339 -6.55 -35.73 7.20
C ARG A 339 -5.41 -36.54 6.61
N LEU A 340 -4.19 -36.30 7.07
CA LEU A 340 -2.99 -36.97 6.57
C LEU A 340 -2.32 -37.86 7.63
N GLY A 341 -2.83 -37.86 8.86
CA GLY A 341 -2.28 -38.68 9.95
C GLY A 341 -0.89 -38.25 10.43
N MET A 342 -0.52 -36.99 10.15
CA MET A 342 0.79 -36.44 10.53
C MET A 342 0.72 -35.87 11.95
N VAL A 343 1.49 -36.44 12.88
CA VAL A 343 1.52 -35.93 14.27
C VAL A 343 2.18 -34.57 14.32
N MET A 344 1.38 -33.51 14.50
CA MET A 344 1.85 -32.10 14.55
C MET A 344 1.78 -31.50 15.96
N GLY A 345 1.06 -32.15 16.87
CA GLY A 345 0.83 -31.67 18.23
C GLY A 345 2.10 -31.54 19.07
N THR A 346 3.13 -32.36 18.79
CA THR A 346 4.43 -32.40 19.50
C THR A 346 5.59 -31.81 18.71
N LYS A 347 5.29 -31.06 17.63
CA LYS A 347 6.32 -30.51 16.75
C LYS A 347 6.46 -28.99 16.93
N ASP A 348 7.68 -28.52 16.92
CA ASP A 348 8.00 -27.11 16.66
C ASP A 348 7.78 -26.81 15.19
N VAL A 349 7.12 -25.68 14.91
CA VAL A 349 6.73 -25.31 13.54
C VAL A 349 7.08 -23.85 13.29
N PHE A 350 7.88 -23.62 12.26
CA PHE A 350 8.26 -22.30 11.79
C PHE A 350 7.87 -22.17 10.32
N VAL A 351 7.19 -21.08 9.97
CA VAL A 351 6.85 -20.75 8.59
C VAL A 351 7.28 -19.32 8.28
N ASN A 352 7.92 -19.14 7.15
CA ASN A 352 8.39 -17.85 6.68
C ASN A 352 8.03 -17.65 5.20
N LEU A 353 7.45 -16.51 4.87
CA LEU A 353 7.37 -16.02 3.50
C LEU A 353 8.63 -15.22 3.18
N VAL A 354 9.35 -15.66 2.14
CA VAL A 354 10.59 -15.00 1.73
C VAL A 354 10.30 -13.58 1.25
N GLY A 355 11.21 -12.65 1.57
CA GLY A 355 11.10 -11.25 1.19
C GLY A 355 10.25 -10.38 2.14
N GLY A 356 9.82 -10.88 3.31
CA GLY A 356 9.09 -10.09 4.29
C GLY A 356 7.70 -9.62 3.84
N LEU A 357 7.16 -10.20 2.79
CA LEU A 357 5.82 -9.94 2.30
C LEU A 357 4.78 -10.43 3.32
N ARG A 358 3.71 -9.68 3.49
CA ARG A 358 2.52 -10.13 4.22
C ARG A 358 1.45 -10.47 3.20
N ILE A 359 1.13 -11.76 3.08
CA ILE A 359 0.16 -12.24 2.11
C ILE A 359 -1.12 -12.61 2.81
N SER A 360 -2.20 -11.93 2.46
CA SER A 360 -3.56 -12.25 2.90
C SER A 360 -4.32 -13.12 1.87
N ASP A 361 -3.68 -13.46 0.75
CA ASP A 361 -4.28 -14.25 -0.33
C ASP A 361 -4.42 -15.72 0.11
N PRO A 362 -5.66 -16.25 0.26
CA PRO A 362 -5.88 -17.62 0.66
C PRO A 362 -5.31 -18.66 -0.31
N SER A 363 -4.99 -18.26 -1.53
CA SER A 363 -4.39 -19.13 -2.53
C SER A 363 -3.01 -19.68 -2.15
N ALA A 364 -2.35 -19.10 -1.15
CA ALA A 364 -1.09 -19.55 -0.58
C ALA A 364 -1.23 -20.84 0.24
N ASP A 365 -2.43 -21.18 0.72
CA ASP A 365 -2.66 -22.25 1.67
C ASP A 365 -2.09 -23.59 1.20
N LEU A 366 -2.29 -23.90 -0.09
CA LEU A 366 -1.83 -25.17 -0.65
C LEU A 366 -0.32 -25.27 -0.63
N ALA A 367 0.39 -24.17 -0.91
CA ALA A 367 1.85 -24.14 -0.84
C ALA A 367 2.33 -24.26 0.61
N VAL A 368 1.69 -23.54 1.55
CA VAL A 368 2.04 -23.57 2.97
C VAL A 368 1.88 -24.98 3.55
N ILE A 369 0.72 -25.60 3.37
CA ILE A 369 0.45 -26.94 3.91
C ILE A 369 1.37 -27.99 3.28
N THR A 370 1.71 -27.84 2.00
CA THR A 370 2.62 -28.72 1.30
C THR A 370 4.06 -28.54 1.78
N ALA A 371 4.52 -27.31 2.00
CA ALA A 371 5.83 -27.02 2.59
C ALA A 371 5.97 -27.60 4.00
N LEU A 372 4.96 -27.42 4.84
CA LEU A 372 4.92 -28.02 6.19
C LEU A 372 5.07 -29.54 6.15
N ALA A 373 4.35 -30.18 5.28
CA ALA A 373 4.38 -31.62 5.16
C ALA A 373 5.68 -32.15 4.52
N SER A 374 6.21 -31.43 3.55
CA SER A 374 7.54 -31.66 2.96
C SER A 374 8.62 -31.65 4.04
N SER A 375 8.64 -30.60 4.87
CA SER A 375 9.58 -30.51 5.99
C SER A 375 9.37 -31.61 7.05
N ALA A 376 8.13 -31.92 7.40
CA ALA A 376 7.84 -32.92 8.42
C ALA A 376 8.19 -34.37 7.98
N LYS A 377 8.16 -34.64 6.67
CA LYS A 377 8.52 -35.95 6.07
C LYS A 377 9.93 -36.00 5.52
N ASP A 378 10.63 -34.89 5.51
CA ASP A 378 11.96 -34.74 4.87
C ASP A 378 11.95 -35.11 3.37
N ILE A 379 10.91 -34.72 2.63
CA ILE A 379 10.74 -35.01 1.21
C ILE A 379 10.71 -33.71 0.40
N ILE A 380 11.49 -33.67 -0.66
CA ILE A 380 11.65 -32.49 -1.51
C ILE A 380 10.45 -32.32 -2.44
N ILE A 381 9.89 -31.10 -2.51
CA ILE A 381 8.92 -30.73 -3.55
C ILE A 381 9.68 -30.47 -4.85
N PRO A 382 9.26 -31.02 -6.01
CA PRO A 382 9.94 -30.77 -7.28
C PRO A 382 10.07 -29.25 -7.57
N GLN A 383 11.29 -28.84 -7.90
CA GLN A 383 11.68 -27.41 -7.98
C GLN A 383 10.93 -26.61 -9.05
N ASP A 384 10.51 -27.28 -10.10
CA ASP A 384 9.80 -26.72 -11.24
C ASP A 384 8.26 -26.75 -11.05
N THR A 385 7.81 -27.01 -9.81
CA THR A 385 6.39 -27.08 -9.43
C THR A 385 5.96 -25.88 -8.60
N VAL A 386 4.83 -25.30 -8.99
CA VAL A 386 4.15 -24.22 -8.29
C VAL A 386 2.83 -24.73 -7.76
N LEU A 387 2.42 -24.28 -6.57
CA LEU A 387 1.19 -24.71 -5.91
C LEU A 387 0.28 -23.52 -5.68
N VAL A 388 -1.00 -23.64 -6.00
CA VAL A 388 -1.99 -22.60 -5.75
C VAL A 388 -3.32 -23.22 -5.38
N GLY A 389 -3.93 -22.77 -4.27
CA GLY A 389 -5.23 -23.24 -3.83
C GLY A 389 -5.55 -22.80 -2.41
N GLU A 390 -6.80 -22.50 -2.13
CA GLU A 390 -7.29 -22.31 -0.76
C GLU A 390 -7.59 -23.68 -0.16
N VAL A 391 -7.23 -23.89 1.11
CA VAL A 391 -7.46 -25.17 1.81
C VAL A 391 -8.52 -24.98 2.88
N GLY A 392 -9.58 -25.80 2.82
CA GLY A 392 -10.62 -25.82 3.83
C GLY A 392 -10.36 -26.82 4.97
N LEU A 393 -11.16 -26.76 6.03
CA LEU A 393 -11.01 -27.55 7.26
C LEU A 393 -11.16 -29.07 7.06
N VAL A 394 -11.87 -29.48 6.02
CA VAL A 394 -12.00 -30.91 5.71
C VAL A 394 -10.93 -31.41 4.74
N GLY A 395 -9.96 -30.57 4.40
CA GLY A 395 -8.84 -30.89 3.52
C GLY A 395 -9.16 -30.73 2.03
N GLU A 396 -10.28 -30.10 1.69
CA GLU A 396 -10.65 -29.78 0.31
C GLU A 396 -9.81 -28.63 -0.24
N VAL A 397 -9.53 -28.64 -1.54
CA VAL A 397 -8.86 -27.56 -2.25
C VAL A 397 -9.89 -26.75 -3.03
N ARG A 398 -10.05 -25.48 -2.65
CA ARG A 398 -11.05 -24.55 -3.15
C ARG A 398 -10.50 -23.68 -4.27
N SER A 399 -11.42 -23.18 -5.11
CA SER A 399 -11.10 -22.32 -6.25
C SER A 399 -10.42 -21.01 -5.82
N VAL A 400 -9.52 -20.52 -6.71
CA VAL A 400 -8.81 -19.27 -6.55
C VAL A 400 -9.16 -18.29 -7.67
N ALA A 401 -9.00 -16.99 -7.39
CA ALA A 401 -9.24 -15.94 -8.38
C ALA A 401 -8.09 -15.84 -9.39
N LYS A 402 -8.41 -15.40 -10.61
CA LYS A 402 -7.47 -15.01 -11.67
C LYS A 402 -6.42 -16.10 -11.99
N LEU A 403 -6.85 -17.36 -12.08
CA LEU A 403 -5.96 -18.49 -12.35
C LEU A 403 -5.14 -18.28 -13.64
N ASP A 404 -5.77 -17.76 -14.71
CA ASP A 404 -5.09 -17.54 -15.99
C ASP A 404 -3.83 -16.68 -15.85
N LYS A 405 -3.91 -15.58 -15.05
CA LYS A 405 -2.76 -14.72 -14.77
C LYS A 405 -1.66 -15.43 -13.98
N ARG A 406 -2.04 -16.23 -12.99
CA ARG A 406 -1.10 -17.00 -12.16
C ARG A 406 -0.35 -18.04 -12.97
N VAL A 407 -1.05 -18.71 -13.87
CA VAL A 407 -0.46 -19.70 -14.79
C VAL A 407 0.50 -19.01 -15.77
N ALA A 408 0.10 -17.87 -16.35
CA ALA A 408 0.94 -17.12 -17.27
C ALA A 408 2.25 -16.65 -16.62
N GLU A 409 2.20 -16.14 -15.39
CA GLU A 409 3.40 -15.74 -14.64
C GLU A 409 4.29 -16.94 -14.30
N THR A 410 3.69 -18.05 -13.88
CA THR A 410 4.39 -19.30 -13.60
C THR A 410 5.16 -19.80 -14.84
N GLU A 411 4.52 -19.74 -16.01
CA GLU A 411 5.12 -20.11 -17.29
C GLU A 411 6.25 -19.15 -17.69
N ALA A 412 6.05 -17.86 -17.55
CA ALA A 412 7.03 -16.83 -17.90
C ALA A 412 8.35 -16.99 -17.14
N LEU A 413 8.28 -17.52 -15.90
CA LEU A 413 9.45 -17.78 -15.05
C LEU A 413 10.06 -19.17 -15.23
N GLY A 414 9.61 -19.93 -16.24
CA GLY A 414 10.21 -21.20 -16.62
C GLY A 414 9.84 -22.40 -15.76
N PHE A 415 8.85 -22.31 -14.90
CA PHE A 415 8.31 -23.48 -14.19
C PHE A 415 7.62 -24.42 -15.17
N LYS A 416 7.67 -25.73 -14.88
CA LYS A 416 7.14 -26.75 -15.77
C LYS A 416 5.77 -27.26 -15.37
N GLN A 417 5.39 -27.10 -14.09
CA GLN A 417 4.15 -27.60 -13.55
C GLN A 417 3.50 -26.63 -12.57
N ILE A 418 2.18 -26.54 -12.61
CA ILE A 418 1.39 -25.86 -11.58
C ILE A 418 0.27 -26.77 -11.11
N ILE A 419 0.13 -26.92 -9.79
CA ILE A 419 -0.95 -27.65 -9.13
C ILE A 419 -2.02 -26.63 -8.72
N VAL A 420 -3.26 -26.88 -9.18
CA VAL A 420 -4.36 -25.91 -9.06
C VAL A 420 -5.63 -26.62 -8.56
N PRO A 421 -6.63 -25.90 -8.02
CA PRO A 421 -7.91 -26.53 -7.66
C PRO A 421 -8.61 -27.11 -8.89
N GLN A 422 -9.11 -28.33 -8.77
CA GLN A 422 -9.86 -29.02 -9.84
C GLN A 422 -11.07 -28.21 -10.32
N SER A 423 -11.72 -27.46 -9.42
CA SER A 423 -12.85 -26.59 -9.73
C SER A 423 -12.49 -25.44 -10.69
N ASN A 424 -11.27 -24.95 -10.66
CA ASN A 424 -10.79 -23.93 -11.58
C ASN A 424 -10.60 -24.44 -13.00
N LEU A 425 -10.24 -25.72 -13.18
CA LEU A 425 -9.98 -26.30 -14.51
C LEU A 425 -11.20 -26.31 -15.42
N LYS A 426 -12.41 -26.34 -14.85
CA LYS A 426 -13.67 -26.29 -15.63
C LYS A 426 -13.78 -25.02 -16.49
N ARG A 427 -13.15 -23.94 -16.06
CA ARG A 427 -13.16 -22.61 -16.73
C ARG A 427 -11.84 -22.25 -17.37
N PHE A 428 -10.79 -22.98 -17.08
CA PHE A 428 -9.43 -22.70 -17.57
C PHE A 428 -9.24 -23.28 -18.99
N LYS A 429 -8.82 -22.42 -19.93
CA LYS A 429 -8.52 -22.84 -21.30
C LYS A 429 -7.08 -23.35 -21.40
N LYS A 430 -6.88 -24.65 -21.38
CA LYS A 430 -5.55 -25.29 -21.48
C LYS A 430 -4.78 -24.99 -22.76
N SER A 431 -5.49 -24.58 -23.83
CA SER A 431 -4.87 -24.28 -25.13
C SER A 431 -3.88 -23.10 -25.11
N ASN A 432 -3.86 -22.30 -24.06
CA ASN A 432 -3.05 -21.09 -23.95
C ASN A 432 -1.80 -21.25 -23.07
N THR A 433 -1.42 -22.46 -22.69
CA THR A 433 -0.24 -22.65 -21.83
C THR A 433 0.55 -23.90 -22.22
N LYS A 434 1.89 -23.80 -22.08
CA LYS A 434 2.83 -24.90 -22.35
C LYS A 434 3.19 -25.69 -21.09
N ILE A 435 2.89 -25.14 -19.89
CA ILE A 435 3.16 -25.84 -18.63
C ILE A 435 2.09 -26.87 -18.32
N LYS A 436 2.49 -27.90 -17.56
CA LYS A 436 1.58 -28.92 -17.08
C LYS A 436 0.68 -28.35 -15.96
N VAL A 437 -0.63 -28.28 -16.21
CA VAL A 437 -1.62 -27.83 -15.22
C VAL A 437 -2.31 -29.06 -14.65
N LEU A 438 -2.07 -29.34 -13.35
CA LEU A 438 -2.62 -30.49 -12.63
C LEU A 438 -3.72 -30.02 -11.68
N GLY A 439 -4.95 -30.54 -11.86
CA GLY A 439 -6.06 -30.25 -10.96
C GLY A 439 -6.11 -31.21 -9.78
N VAL A 440 -6.38 -30.67 -8.60
CA VAL A 440 -6.56 -31.45 -7.37
C VAL A 440 -7.80 -30.97 -6.61
N SER A 441 -8.48 -31.91 -5.94
CA SER A 441 -9.69 -31.64 -5.15
C SER A 441 -9.43 -31.66 -3.64
N SER A 442 -8.33 -32.27 -3.22
CA SER A 442 -7.98 -32.42 -1.81
C SER A 442 -6.47 -32.35 -1.57
N VAL A 443 -6.10 -32.02 -0.34
CA VAL A 443 -4.69 -32.04 0.11
C VAL A 443 -4.11 -33.46 -0.05
N LYS A 444 -4.91 -34.51 0.18
CA LYS A 444 -4.48 -35.90 0.00
C LYS A 444 -4.03 -36.19 -1.44
N GLU A 445 -4.78 -35.70 -2.44
CA GLU A 445 -4.39 -35.84 -3.85
C GLU A 445 -3.08 -35.12 -4.16
N VAL A 446 -2.84 -33.94 -3.58
CA VAL A 446 -1.55 -33.23 -3.74
C VAL A 446 -0.40 -34.11 -3.25
N PHE A 447 -0.55 -34.74 -2.09
CA PHE A 447 0.47 -35.62 -1.52
C PHE A 447 0.71 -36.87 -2.37
N SER A 448 -0.32 -37.49 -2.88
CA SER A 448 -0.18 -38.65 -3.77
C SER A 448 0.46 -38.32 -5.12
N ASN A 449 0.46 -37.07 -5.54
CA ASN A 449 1.07 -36.62 -6.78
C ASN A 449 2.51 -36.12 -6.61
N LEU A 450 2.91 -35.70 -5.40
CA LEU A 450 4.22 -35.11 -5.13
C LEU A 450 5.14 -36.04 -4.32
N PHE A 451 4.58 -36.88 -3.47
CA PHE A 451 5.27 -37.76 -2.53
C PHE A 451 4.83 -39.21 -2.72
#